data_093679fcd76cbee06bb43a8ea3eda6eb
#
_entry.id   093679fcd76cbee06bb43a8ea3eda6eb
#
_cell.length_a   1.000
_cell.length_b   1.000
_cell.length_c   1.000
_cell.angle_alpha   90.00
_cell.angle_beta   90.00
_cell.angle_gamma   90.00
#
_symmetry.space_group_name_H-M   'P 1'
#
loop_
_entity.id
_entity.type
_entity.pdbx_description
1 polymer ?
#
loop_
_entity_poly.entity_id
_entity_poly.type
_entity_poly.pdbx_seq_one_letter_code
_entity_poly.pdbx_strand_id
1 'polypeptide(L)'
;MIIQSKLIRAALVCAAKNDVRYYLNGLHITPKHIEATNGSVALRMAHGIRTKKNIIVQFEGGVPAKAETTELIFSKEPIAVHRDQFQRRLSITGIKLVDGCFPDL
;
A
#
# COMPACT_ATOMS: atom_id res chain seq x y z
N MET A 1 11.25 1.35 -2.63
CA MET A 1 10.68 1.02 -1.29
C MET A 1 10.15 -0.41 -1.33
N ILE A 2 10.65 -1.25 -0.46
CA ILE A 2 10.25 -2.66 -0.41
C ILE A 2 9.50 -2.92 0.89
N ILE A 3 8.27 -3.41 0.77
CA ILE A 3 7.38 -3.68 1.90
C ILE A 3 7.02 -5.16 1.89
N GLN A 4 6.85 -5.75 3.07
CA GLN A 4 6.32 -7.12 3.16
C GLN A 4 4.91 -7.15 2.56
N SER A 5 4.69 -8.03 1.60
CA SER A 5 3.41 -8.10 0.88
C SER A 5 2.23 -8.39 1.79
N LYS A 6 2.44 -9.15 2.88
CA LYS A 6 1.37 -9.45 3.84
C LYS A 6 0.79 -8.20 4.49
N LEU A 7 1.62 -7.17 4.70
CA LEU A 7 1.15 -5.90 5.29
C LEU A 7 0.24 -5.16 4.31
N ILE A 8 0.61 -5.18 3.04
CA ILE A 8 -0.20 -4.54 2.00
C ILE A 8 -1.52 -5.27 1.83
N ARG A 9 -1.50 -6.62 1.81
CA ARG A 9 -2.73 -7.41 1.72
C ARG A 9 -3.68 -7.11 2.87
N ALA A 10 -3.15 -7.07 4.11
CA ALA A 10 -3.96 -6.76 5.28
C ALA A 10 -4.55 -5.34 5.20
N ALA A 11 -3.74 -4.37 4.80
CA ALA A 11 -4.20 -2.99 4.67
C ALA A 11 -5.27 -2.84 3.57
N LEU A 12 -5.13 -3.54 2.45
CA LEU A 12 -6.11 -3.50 1.37
C LEU A 12 -7.48 -4.04 1.79
N VAL A 13 -7.53 -5.01 2.71
CA VAL A 13 -8.79 -5.50 3.25
C VAL A 13 -9.53 -4.41 4.02
N CYS A 14 -8.77 -3.55 4.71
CA CYS A 14 -9.33 -2.49 5.55
C CYS A 14 -9.63 -1.19 4.80
N ALA A 15 -8.98 -0.96 3.66
CA ALA A 15 -9.15 0.27 2.89
C ALA A 15 -10.56 0.38 2.30
N ALA A 16 -11.05 1.61 2.16
CA ALA A 16 -12.32 1.86 1.50
C ALA A 16 -12.25 1.50 0.02
N LYS A 17 -13.40 1.20 -0.57
CA LYS A 17 -13.53 0.90 -2.00
C LYS A 17 -14.55 1.82 -2.61
N ASN A 18 -14.10 2.62 -3.58
CA ASN A 18 -14.96 3.58 -4.29
C ASN A 18 -15.64 4.59 -3.36
N ASP A 19 -14.96 4.97 -2.28
CA ASP A 19 -15.44 6.02 -1.38
C ASP A 19 -15.28 7.38 -2.07
N VAL A 20 -16.25 8.29 -1.87
CA VAL A 20 -16.14 9.66 -2.38
C VAL A 20 -14.97 10.39 -1.74
N ARG A 21 -14.58 10.02 -0.54
CA ARG A 21 -13.34 10.46 0.10
C ARG A 21 -12.20 9.63 -0.48
N TYR A 22 -11.76 9.99 -1.68
CA TYR A 22 -10.83 9.19 -2.48
C TYR A 22 -9.54 8.81 -1.74
N TYR A 23 -9.10 9.62 -0.79
CA TYR A 23 -7.90 9.33 0.01
C TYR A 23 -8.08 8.08 0.90
N LEU A 24 -9.31 7.67 1.21
CA LEU A 24 -9.57 6.44 1.97
C LEU A 24 -9.47 5.18 1.09
N ASN A 25 -9.50 5.33 -0.23
CA ASN A 25 -9.33 4.20 -1.14
C ASN A 25 -7.86 3.76 -1.26
N GLY A 26 -6.94 4.51 -0.69
CA GLY A 26 -5.52 4.23 -0.72
C GLY A 26 -4.97 3.79 0.62
N LEU A 27 -3.71 3.38 0.61
CA LEU A 27 -2.95 3.04 1.79
C LEU A 27 -2.05 4.21 2.16
N HIS A 28 -2.06 4.60 3.42
CA HIS A 28 -1.21 5.68 3.91
C HIS A 28 0.10 5.10 4.40
N ILE A 29 1.19 5.47 3.76
CA ILE A 29 2.54 5.01 4.14
C ILE A 29 3.26 6.19 4.76
N THR A 30 3.59 6.04 6.05
CA THR A 30 4.33 7.03 6.82
C THR A 30 5.76 6.56 7.04
N PRO A 31 6.63 7.36 7.65
CA PRO A 31 7.99 6.90 7.96
C PRO A 31 8.05 5.63 8.82
N LYS A 32 7.02 5.32 9.60
CA LYS A 32 7.03 4.17 10.51
C LYS A 32 5.92 3.15 10.26
N HIS A 33 4.80 3.56 9.67
CA HIS A 33 3.60 2.73 9.60
C HIS A 33 3.01 2.66 8.21
N ILE A 34 2.23 1.60 7.99
CA ILE A 34 1.28 1.52 6.89
C ILE A 34 -0.11 1.49 7.51
N GLU A 35 -1.01 2.31 6.99
CA GLU A 35 -2.33 2.56 7.57
C GLU A 35 -3.41 2.44 6.52
N ALA A 36 -4.59 1.99 6.94
CA ALA A 36 -5.77 1.96 6.09
C ALA A 36 -7.02 2.13 6.94
N THR A 37 -8.05 2.70 6.35
CA THR A 37 -9.37 2.81 6.99
C THR A 37 -10.45 2.96 5.93
N ASN A 38 -11.64 2.46 6.24
CA ASN A 38 -12.83 2.69 5.42
C ASN A 38 -13.81 3.66 6.09
N GLY A 39 -13.38 4.31 7.18
CA GLY A 39 -14.22 5.20 7.96
C GLY A 39 -14.89 4.53 9.17
N SER A 40 -15.00 3.19 9.16
CA SER A 40 -15.60 2.42 10.26
C SER A 40 -14.56 1.59 10.99
N VAL A 41 -13.59 1.06 10.27
CA VAL A 41 -12.49 0.25 10.79
C VAL A 41 -11.17 0.90 10.39
N ALA A 42 -10.18 0.85 11.27
CA ALA A 42 -8.86 1.39 11.01
C ALA A 42 -7.80 0.37 11.35
N LEU A 43 -6.71 0.36 10.56
CA LEU A 43 -5.58 -0.53 10.75
C LEU A 43 -4.30 0.27 10.64
N ARG A 44 -3.39 0.09 11.59
CA ARG A 44 -2.05 0.67 11.58
C ARG A 44 -1.04 -0.40 11.91
N MET A 45 -0.05 -0.57 11.04
CA MET A 45 1.00 -1.58 11.24
C MET A 45 2.37 -0.95 11.04
N ALA A 46 3.34 -1.34 11.85
CA ALA A 46 4.72 -0.94 11.63
C ALA A 46 5.27 -1.69 10.41
N HIS A 47 5.89 -0.98 9.48
CA HIS A 47 6.43 -1.61 8.28
C HIS A 47 7.91 -1.96 8.38
N GLY A 48 8.61 -1.45 9.39
CA GLY A 48 10.00 -1.83 9.64
C GLY A 48 11.01 -1.33 8.62
N ILE A 49 10.63 -0.42 7.73
CA ILE A 49 11.53 0.11 6.71
C ILE A 49 12.00 1.52 7.06
N ARG A 50 13.18 1.87 6.57
CA ARG A 50 13.70 3.24 6.65
C ARG A 50 13.18 4.05 5.48
N THR A 51 12.32 5.02 5.77
CA THR A 51 11.82 5.92 4.76
C THR A 51 11.38 7.24 5.39
N LYS A 52 11.43 8.31 4.62
CA LYS A 52 10.88 9.61 5.01
C LYS A 52 9.55 9.88 4.32
N LYS A 53 9.06 8.91 3.55
CA LYS A 53 7.84 9.11 2.77
C LYS A 53 6.61 9.19 3.64
N ASN A 54 5.71 10.09 3.25
CA ASN A 54 4.39 10.23 3.85
C ASN A 54 3.43 10.42 2.67
N ILE A 55 2.90 9.31 2.17
CA ILE A 55 2.17 9.27 0.91
C ILE A 55 0.93 8.39 1.04
N ILE A 56 -0.04 8.65 0.19
CA ILE A 56 -1.20 7.78 0.02
C ILE A 56 -1.07 7.10 -1.34
N VAL A 57 -1.10 5.77 -1.33
CA VAL A 57 -0.93 4.95 -2.53
C VAL A 57 -2.19 4.14 -2.76
N GLN A 58 -2.81 4.31 -3.92
CA GLN A 58 -3.95 3.51 -4.34
C GLN A 58 -3.48 2.38 -5.26
N PHE A 59 -3.83 1.15 -4.92
CA PHE A 59 -3.52 -0.03 -5.73
C PHE A 59 -4.63 -0.27 -6.73
N GLU A 60 -4.27 -0.47 -7.99
CA GLU A 60 -5.23 -0.73 -9.07
C GLU A 60 -5.54 -2.22 -9.24
N GLY A 61 -5.02 -3.04 -8.35
CA GLY A 61 -5.25 -4.49 -8.35
C GLY A 61 -4.79 -5.09 -7.05
N GLY A 62 -4.98 -6.40 -6.91
CA GLY A 62 -4.63 -7.12 -5.70
C GLY A 62 -3.14 -7.48 -5.63
N VAL A 63 -2.76 -7.97 -4.47
CA VAL A 63 -1.41 -8.49 -4.22
C VAL A 63 -1.51 -10.02 -4.17
N PRO A 64 -0.70 -10.76 -4.96
CA PRO A 64 -0.77 -12.22 -4.95
C PRO A 64 -0.54 -12.81 -3.57
N ALA A 65 -1.28 -13.87 -3.24
CA ALA A 65 -1.15 -14.53 -1.95
C ALA A 65 0.26 -15.10 -1.71
N LYS A 66 0.95 -15.50 -2.79
CA LYS A 66 2.31 -16.04 -2.72
C LYS A 66 3.39 -14.96 -2.66
N ALA A 67 3.04 -13.69 -2.80
CA ALA A 67 4.02 -12.62 -2.74
C ALA A 67 4.56 -12.48 -1.32
N GLU A 68 5.87 -12.41 -1.22
CA GLU A 68 6.59 -12.20 0.03
C GLU A 68 6.95 -10.72 0.19
N THR A 69 7.43 -10.11 -0.88
CA THR A 69 7.79 -8.69 -0.89
C THR A 69 7.13 -7.98 -2.06
N THR A 70 6.83 -6.69 -1.84
CA THR A 70 6.30 -5.80 -2.86
C THR A 70 7.16 -4.56 -2.91
N GLU A 71 7.74 -4.30 -4.07
CA GLU A 71 8.55 -3.12 -4.30
C GLU A 71 7.70 -2.04 -4.98
N LEU A 72 7.60 -0.87 -4.32
CA LEU A 72 6.93 0.30 -4.89
C LEU A 72 7.97 1.10 -5.65
N ILE A 73 7.75 1.26 -6.95
CA ILE A 73 8.63 2.02 -7.83
C ILE A 73 7.92 3.30 -8.23
N PHE A 74 8.47 4.42 -7.77
CA PHE A 74 7.88 5.75 -7.99
C PHE A 74 8.51 6.38 -9.23
N SER A 75 7.98 6.07 -10.37
CA SER A 75 8.39 6.61 -11.65
C SER A 75 7.22 7.41 -12.26
N LYS A 76 7.35 7.81 -13.50
CA LYS A 76 6.28 8.52 -14.23
C LYS A 76 4.99 7.70 -14.24
N GLU A 77 5.11 6.37 -14.39
CA GLU A 77 4.01 5.42 -14.25
C GLU A 77 4.32 4.51 -13.07
N PRO A 78 3.91 4.89 -11.85
CA PRO A 78 4.29 4.12 -10.67
C PRO A 78 3.69 2.72 -10.68
N ILE A 79 4.47 1.76 -10.23
CA ILE A 79 4.07 0.35 -10.18
C ILE A 79 4.49 -0.30 -8.86
N ALA A 80 3.83 -1.40 -8.55
CA ALA A 80 4.22 -2.30 -7.47
C ALA A 80 4.65 -3.64 -8.08
N VAL A 81 5.85 -4.08 -7.78
CA VAL A 81 6.39 -5.35 -8.27
C VAL A 81 6.35 -6.37 -7.14
N HIS A 82 5.62 -7.45 -7.34
CA HIS A 82 5.44 -8.50 -6.34
C HIS A 82 6.39 -9.65 -6.61
N ARG A 83 7.16 -10.04 -5.58
CA ARG A 83 8.14 -11.13 -5.67
C ARG A 83 7.87 -12.19 -4.60
N ASP A 84 8.21 -13.43 -4.92
CA ASP A 84 8.10 -14.54 -3.98
C ASP A 84 9.31 -14.58 -3.02
N GLN A 85 9.36 -15.60 -2.16
CA GLN A 85 10.45 -15.77 -1.19
C GLN A 85 11.81 -15.97 -1.83
N PHE A 86 11.86 -16.36 -3.10
CA PHE A 86 13.09 -16.54 -3.87
C PHE A 86 13.41 -15.33 -4.75
N GLN A 87 12.72 -14.20 -4.53
CA GLN A 87 12.88 -12.95 -5.27
C GLN A 87 12.49 -13.05 -6.76
N ARG A 88 11.70 -14.07 -7.12
CA ARG A 88 11.16 -14.19 -8.48
C ARG A 88 9.92 -13.32 -8.61
N ARG A 89 9.84 -12.58 -9.71
CA ARG A 89 8.71 -11.71 -9.97
C ARG A 89 7.45 -12.54 -10.28
N LEU A 90 6.40 -12.30 -9.51
CA LEU A 90 5.09 -12.95 -9.71
C LEU A 90 4.19 -12.11 -10.59
N SER A 91 4.10 -10.82 -10.33
CA SER A 91 3.22 -9.93 -11.07
C SER A 91 3.59 -8.47 -10.79
N ILE A 92 2.94 -7.58 -11.56
CA ILE A 92 3.07 -6.13 -11.41
C ILE A 92 1.66 -5.58 -11.28
N THR A 93 1.48 -4.65 -10.33
CA THR A 93 0.22 -3.94 -10.14
C THR A 93 0.46 -2.46 -10.35
N GLY A 94 -0.41 -1.80 -11.11
CA GLY A 94 -0.38 -0.34 -11.22
C GLY A 94 -0.74 0.30 -9.89
N ILE A 95 -0.11 1.42 -9.58
CA ILE A 95 -0.44 2.21 -8.40
C ILE A 95 -0.58 3.68 -8.76
N LYS A 96 -1.28 4.43 -7.92
CA LYS A 96 -1.42 5.88 -8.04
C LYS A 96 -1.07 6.53 -6.73
N LEU A 97 -0.33 7.64 -6.81
CA LEU A 97 -0.16 8.52 -5.66
C LEU A 97 -1.39 9.41 -5.58
N VAL A 98 -2.00 9.47 -4.41
CA VAL A 98 -3.25 10.20 -4.19
C VAL A 98 -2.96 11.41 -3.31
N ASP A 99 -3.40 12.58 -3.75
CA ASP A 99 -3.35 13.79 -2.94
C ASP A 99 -4.50 13.78 -1.94
N GLY A 100 -4.23 14.24 -0.73
CA GLY A 100 -5.24 14.34 0.31
C GLY A 100 -4.63 14.27 1.69
N CYS A 101 -5.48 14.44 2.68
CA CYS A 101 -5.11 14.35 4.09
C CYS A 101 -5.72 13.07 4.66
N PHE A 102 -4.87 12.09 4.95
CA PHE A 102 -5.33 10.87 5.57
C PHE A 102 -5.78 11.16 7.01
N PRO A 103 -6.87 10.56 7.49
CA PRO A 103 -7.34 10.79 8.86
C PRO A 103 -6.29 10.41 9.88
N ASP A 104 -6.24 11.12 10.99
CA ASP A 104 -5.40 10.76 12.12
C ASP A 104 -6.07 9.60 12.86
N LEU A 105 -5.38 8.47 12.92
CA LEU A 105 -5.92 7.24 13.52
C LEU A 105 -5.62 7.12 15.00
#